data_21c531a02c8e377b97b76878dcfb155a
#
_entry.id   21c531a02c8e377b97b76878dcfb155a
#
_cell.length_a   1.000
_cell.length_b   1.000
_cell.length_c   1.000
_cell.angle_alpha   90.00
_cell.angle_beta   90.00
_cell.angle_gamma   90.00
#
_symmetry.space_group_name_H-M   'P 1'
#
loop_
_entity.id
_entity.type
_entity.pdbx_description
1 polymer ?
#
loop_
_entity_poly.entity_id
_entity_poly.type
_entity_poly.pdbx_seq_one_letter_code
_entity_poly.pdbx_strand_id
1 'polypeptide(L)'
;MELQPSLDAVGTPASSGHWVVVDLETTGLGAGADITEIGAVRIRDGAVVDEFSSLVKPSQPIPPFITSLTGITPAMVAEADPIASVLERFMEWSGIGAEDSPVLVAHNASFDVGFLRRAARACARPWPRVRVVDTLALARLALPRPLVRNHKLGTVASYFGTVTVPEHRALGDARATAEILLGFIDLLAGAGATDVEDLIALTDQAPARRPSTPDFVADLPASPGVYHFIDTAGDPLYVGSASSLKSRVGSYYAKGEKRPKVQRMVSLAAGVRPYPTASILEARIRELRDIKALAPPYNSASRRQGSQHWVIAEAGRPSVVSSVTLDDLPRALGPFGTRAHAQRAAGAIERVLTQADHDSSLTMLDEAVAASSLAVPHALTSLMEHLSARGLFEAAAGVRDELSAYIAGIERSTMRPILAAPRIVWGSRRDGGEPGWILHVASHGRHLSSVIVPPRVDPSPWIDILTSTEPVDTGAMAATVASWAETSFLYAELCREGTRLIEWTGPLPWAQPVDSPLRDGRLRELLAHATAHQRLSARA
;
A
#
# COMPACT_ATOMS: atom_id res chain seq x y z
N MET A 1 -25.66 -29.72 10.91
CA MET A 1 -24.24 -29.41 10.75
C MET A 1 -24.11 -28.75 9.38
N GLU A 2 -24.49 -27.48 9.30
CA GLU A 2 -24.41 -26.68 8.08
C GLU A 2 -22.96 -26.22 7.89
N LEU A 3 -22.42 -26.53 6.72
CA LEU A 3 -21.08 -26.15 6.29
C LEU A 3 -20.97 -24.62 6.30
N GLN A 4 -20.02 -24.08 7.06
CA GLN A 4 -19.61 -22.68 6.92
C GLN A 4 -19.28 -22.41 5.45
N PRO A 5 -19.78 -21.29 4.88
CA PRO A 5 -19.37 -20.89 3.53
C PRO A 5 -17.85 -20.71 3.54
N SER A 6 -17.20 -21.29 2.53
CA SER A 6 -15.76 -21.25 2.36
C SER A 6 -15.25 -19.81 2.28
N LEU A 7 -14.01 -19.61 2.70
CA LEU A 7 -13.25 -18.35 2.62
C LEU A 7 -13.04 -17.81 1.20
N ASP A 8 -13.63 -18.48 0.18
CA ASP A 8 -13.60 -18.10 -1.24
C ASP A 8 -14.53 -16.93 -1.62
N ALA A 9 -15.22 -16.35 -0.64
CA ALA A 9 -16.01 -15.12 -0.81
C ALA A 9 -15.21 -13.83 -0.61
N VAL A 10 -13.89 -13.90 -0.57
CA VAL A 10 -13.01 -12.72 -0.60
C VAL A 10 -12.92 -12.28 -2.07
N GLY A 11 -13.23 -11.00 -2.36
CA GLY A 11 -13.20 -10.44 -3.70
C GLY A 11 -11.87 -10.72 -4.43
N THR A 12 -11.88 -10.71 -5.73
CA THR A 12 -10.67 -10.89 -6.53
C THR A 12 -9.68 -9.77 -6.20
N PRO A 13 -8.42 -10.07 -5.77
CA PRO A 13 -7.45 -9.03 -5.53
C PRO A 13 -7.27 -8.15 -6.77
N ALA A 14 -7.24 -6.83 -6.59
CA ALA A 14 -7.11 -5.91 -7.71
C ALA A 14 -5.82 -6.15 -8.52
N SER A 15 -4.74 -6.58 -7.84
CA SER A 15 -3.45 -6.93 -8.47
C SER A 15 -3.53 -8.17 -9.39
N SER A 16 -4.47 -9.08 -9.16
CA SER A 16 -4.72 -10.24 -10.03
C SER A 16 -6.02 -10.12 -10.84
N GLY A 17 -6.57 -8.90 -10.90
CA GLY A 17 -7.78 -8.62 -11.68
C GLY A 17 -7.58 -8.79 -13.18
N HIS A 18 -8.68 -9.12 -13.87
CA HIS A 18 -8.75 -9.13 -15.33
C HIS A 18 -9.33 -7.79 -15.80
N TRP A 19 -8.51 -6.96 -16.45
CA TRP A 19 -8.89 -5.62 -16.88
C TRP A 19 -8.75 -5.46 -18.38
N VAL A 20 -9.68 -4.71 -18.98
CA VAL A 20 -9.56 -4.20 -20.36
C VAL A 20 -9.62 -2.68 -20.29
N VAL A 21 -8.50 -2.04 -20.54
CA VAL A 21 -8.37 -0.59 -20.58
C VAL A 21 -8.63 -0.13 -22.00
N VAL A 22 -9.57 0.79 -22.20
CA VAL A 22 -9.96 1.27 -23.53
C VAL A 22 -9.89 2.79 -23.57
N ASP A 23 -9.51 3.30 -24.73
CA ASP A 23 -9.58 4.70 -25.09
C ASP A 23 -10.09 4.83 -26.55
N LEU A 24 -10.80 5.88 -26.85
CA LEU A 24 -11.42 6.12 -28.14
C LEU A 24 -11.06 7.49 -28.71
N GLU A 25 -10.73 7.52 -30.00
CA GLU A 25 -10.77 8.78 -30.74
C GLU A 25 -12.07 8.90 -31.53
N THR A 26 -12.59 10.12 -31.62
CA THR A 26 -13.91 10.38 -32.18
C THR A 26 -13.93 11.61 -33.05
N THR A 27 -14.94 11.77 -33.91
CA THR A 27 -15.15 12.97 -34.72
C THR A 27 -15.62 14.18 -33.91
N GLY A 28 -15.86 14.02 -32.58
CA GLY A 28 -16.29 15.08 -31.69
C GLY A 28 -16.96 14.55 -30.42
N LEU A 29 -17.51 15.45 -29.61
CA LEU A 29 -18.10 15.11 -28.30
C LEU A 29 -19.62 14.89 -28.34
N GLY A 30 -20.28 15.24 -29.44
CA GLY A 30 -21.76 15.25 -29.56
C GLY A 30 -22.38 13.86 -29.73
N ALA A 31 -23.70 13.79 -29.58
CA ALA A 31 -24.45 12.55 -29.75
C ALA A 31 -24.39 11.98 -31.19
N GLY A 32 -24.10 12.81 -32.19
CA GLY A 32 -23.92 12.41 -33.60
C GLY A 32 -22.47 12.19 -34.01
N ALA A 33 -21.51 12.21 -33.06
CA ALA A 33 -20.11 11.96 -33.38
C ALA A 33 -19.84 10.46 -33.49
N ASP A 34 -18.95 10.11 -34.43
CA ASP A 34 -18.53 8.75 -34.71
C ASP A 34 -17.18 8.42 -34.06
N ILE A 35 -16.94 7.13 -33.81
CA ILE A 35 -15.62 6.60 -33.42
C ILE A 35 -14.72 6.59 -34.66
N THR A 36 -13.48 7.06 -34.52
CA THR A 36 -12.44 7.04 -35.54
C THR A 36 -11.29 6.08 -35.25
N GLU A 37 -11.06 5.77 -33.97
CA GLU A 37 -10.07 4.78 -33.53
C GLU A 37 -10.54 4.11 -32.22
N ILE A 38 -10.26 2.82 -32.06
CA ILE A 38 -10.40 2.08 -30.81
C ILE A 38 -9.02 1.56 -30.43
N GLY A 39 -8.51 1.95 -29.27
CA GLY A 39 -7.30 1.41 -28.67
C GLY A 39 -7.62 0.74 -27.34
N ALA A 40 -7.08 -0.43 -27.10
CA ALA A 40 -7.29 -1.10 -25.81
C ALA A 40 -6.10 -1.96 -25.39
N VAL A 41 -5.98 -2.16 -24.08
CA VAL A 41 -4.92 -2.94 -23.44
C VAL A 41 -5.56 -3.93 -22.49
N ARG A 42 -5.16 -5.20 -22.55
CA ARG A 42 -5.60 -6.24 -21.64
C ARG A 42 -4.54 -6.46 -20.56
N ILE A 43 -4.98 -6.43 -19.30
CA ILE A 43 -4.12 -6.69 -18.14
C ILE A 43 -4.64 -7.92 -17.41
N ARG A 44 -3.72 -8.83 -17.06
CA ARG A 44 -3.92 -9.97 -16.16
C ARG A 44 -2.76 -10.06 -15.18
N ASP A 45 -3.06 -10.34 -13.93
CA ASP A 45 -2.05 -10.52 -12.86
C ASP A 45 -1.03 -9.36 -12.80
N GLY A 46 -1.53 -8.11 -12.98
CA GLY A 46 -0.72 -6.91 -12.95
C GLY A 46 0.17 -6.67 -14.16
N ALA A 47 0.08 -7.49 -15.21
CA ALA A 47 0.87 -7.36 -16.42
C ALA A 47 0.00 -7.12 -17.67
N VAL A 48 0.49 -6.30 -18.61
CA VAL A 48 -0.10 -6.17 -19.95
C VAL A 48 0.17 -7.47 -20.71
N VAL A 49 -0.89 -8.13 -21.18
CA VAL A 49 -0.81 -9.43 -21.87
C VAL A 49 -1.19 -9.35 -23.34
N ASP A 50 -1.96 -8.34 -23.74
CA ASP A 50 -2.41 -8.21 -25.12
C ASP A 50 -2.91 -6.78 -25.43
N GLU A 51 -2.96 -6.41 -26.70
CA GLU A 51 -3.38 -5.08 -27.15
C GLU A 51 -4.28 -5.15 -28.37
N PHE A 52 -5.20 -4.20 -28.47
CA PHE A 52 -6.08 -4.03 -29.61
C PHE A 52 -5.96 -2.61 -30.15
N SER A 53 -5.81 -2.47 -31.46
CA SER A 53 -5.82 -1.16 -32.12
C SER A 53 -6.51 -1.29 -33.49
N SER A 54 -7.47 -0.42 -33.76
CA SER A 54 -8.13 -0.37 -35.05
C SER A 54 -8.65 1.02 -35.36
N LEU A 55 -8.30 1.54 -36.54
CA LEU A 55 -9.00 2.67 -37.13
C LEU A 55 -10.43 2.24 -37.51
N VAL A 56 -11.34 3.21 -37.49
CA VAL A 56 -12.76 3.03 -37.83
C VAL A 56 -13.14 4.05 -38.89
N LYS A 57 -13.81 3.62 -39.93
CA LYS A 57 -14.37 4.50 -40.97
C LYS A 57 -15.59 5.22 -40.40
N PRO A 58 -15.52 6.55 -40.19
CA PRO A 58 -16.67 7.32 -39.71
C PRO A 58 -17.70 7.51 -40.82
N SER A 59 -18.96 7.70 -40.44
CA SER A 59 -20.04 8.00 -41.38
C SER A 59 -20.06 9.47 -41.83
N GLN A 60 -19.37 10.35 -41.10
CA GLN A 60 -19.26 11.76 -41.36
C GLN A 60 -17.79 12.22 -41.45
N PRO A 61 -17.49 13.32 -42.17
CA PRO A 61 -16.14 13.84 -42.28
C PRO A 61 -15.55 14.18 -40.91
N ILE A 62 -14.26 13.91 -40.71
CA ILE A 62 -13.52 14.31 -39.51
C ILE A 62 -13.30 15.82 -39.53
N PRO A 63 -13.73 16.59 -38.53
CA PRO A 63 -13.48 18.03 -38.50
C PRO A 63 -11.96 18.34 -38.47
N PRO A 64 -11.50 19.41 -39.14
CA PRO A 64 -10.07 19.75 -39.18
C PRO A 64 -9.41 19.93 -37.82
N PHE A 65 -10.16 20.44 -36.84
CA PHE A 65 -9.70 20.57 -35.45
C PHE A 65 -9.41 19.19 -34.81
N ILE A 66 -10.26 18.19 -35.04
CA ILE A 66 -10.07 16.83 -34.54
C ILE A 66 -8.86 16.19 -35.21
N THR A 67 -8.71 16.33 -36.53
CA THR A 67 -7.51 15.87 -37.25
C THR A 67 -6.23 16.51 -36.66
N SER A 68 -6.27 17.80 -36.36
CA SER A 68 -5.14 18.49 -35.73
C SER A 68 -4.81 18.00 -34.32
N LEU A 69 -5.84 17.56 -33.57
CA LEU A 69 -5.70 17.07 -32.20
C LEU A 69 -5.19 15.63 -32.16
N THR A 70 -5.79 14.74 -32.95
CA THR A 70 -5.56 13.29 -32.89
C THR A 70 -4.52 12.78 -33.90
N GLY A 71 -4.20 13.61 -34.90
CA GLY A 71 -3.38 13.22 -36.05
C GLY A 71 -4.11 12.27 -37.02
N ILE A 72 -5.36 11.89 -36.76
CA ILE A 72 -6.14 10.99 -37.61
C ILE A 72 -6.70 11.79 -38.79
N THR A 73 -6.17 11.53 -39.99
CA THR A 73 -6.60 12.20 -41.21
C THR A 73 -7.74 11.45 -41.90
N PRO A 74 -8.55 12.16 -42.73
CA PRO A 74 -9.57 11.49 -43.55
C PRO A 74 -9.00 10.38 -44.44
N ALA A 75 -7.77 10.53 -44.94
CA ALA A 75 -7.11 9.52 -45.74
C ALA A 75 -6.81 8.23 -44.95
N MET A 76 -6.46 8.34 -43.66
CA MET A 76 -6.17 7.17 -42.82
C MET A 76 -7.41 6.31 -42.56
N VAL A 77 -8.58 6.92 -42.48
CA VAL A 77 -9.84 6.20 -42.19
C VAL A 77 -10.62 5.85 -43.47
N ALA A 78 -10.21 6.31 -44.63
CA ALA A 78 -10.91 6.07 -45.90
C ALA A 78 -11.07 4.56 -46.19
N GLU A 79 -9.98 3.82 -45.97
CA GLU A 79 -9.92 2.36 -46.19
C GLU A 79 -10.11 1.55 -44.89
N ALA A 80 -10.42 2.21 -43.78
CA ALA A 80 -10.67 1.52 -42.50
C ALA A 80 -12.01 0.77 -42.53
N ASP A 81 -12.13 -0.27 -41.70
CA ASP A 81 -13.33 -1.03 -41.55
C ASP A 81 -14.46 -0.19 -40.93
N PRO A 82 -15.73 -0.49 -41.28
CA PRO A 82 -16.87 0.15 -40.64
C PRO A 82 -16.97 -0.27 -39.16
N ILE A 83 -17.59 0.59 -38.34
CA ILE A 83 -17.74 0.37 -36.90
C ILE A 83 -18.32 -1.00 -36.53
N ALA A 84 -19.22 -1.54 -37.33
CA ALA A 84 -19.85 -2.84 -37.07
C ALA A 84 -18.81 -3.99 -36.99
N SER A 85 -17.88 -4.03 -37.95
CA SER A 85 -16.81 -5.05 -37.99
C SER A 85 -15.76 -4.84 -36.92
N VAL A 86 -15.36 -3.57 -36.69
CA VAL A 86 -14.37 -3.24 -35.67
C VAL A 86 -14.90 -3.54 -34.26
N LEU A 87 -16.16 -3.16 -33.99
CA LEU A 87 -16.79 -3.41 -32.70
C LEU A 87 -16.95 -4.92 -32.42
N GLU A 88 -17.25 -5.73 -33.43
CA GLU A 88 -17.33 -7.20 -33.32
C GLU A 88 -16.00 -7.77 -32.88
N ARG A 89 -14.91 -7.44 -33.59
CA ARG A 89 -13.54 -7.87 -33.23
C ARG A 89 -13.13 -7.38 -31.84
N PHE A 90 -13.48 -6.13 -31.50
CA PHE A 90 -13.20 -5.58 -30.17
C PHE A 90 -13.96 -6.35 -29.07
N MET A 91 -15.24 -6.64 -29.25
CA MET A 91 -16.03 -7.39 -28.26
C MET A 91 -15.51 -8.82 -28.09
N GLU A 92 -15.16 -9.50 -29.18
CA GLU A 92 -14.53 -10.82 -29.17
C GLU A 92 -13.17 -10.78 -28.47
N TRP A 93 -12.30 -9.88 -28.91
CA TRP A 93 -10.98 -9.72 -28.32
C TRP A 93 -11.06 -9.35 -26.84
N SER A 94 -11.90 -8.42 -26.44
CA SER A 94 -12.01 -7.97 -25.06
C SER A 94 -12.57 -9.02 -24.11
N GLY A 95 -13.42 -9.92 -24.61
CA GLY A 95 -14.13 -10.91 -23.79
C GLY A 95 -15.24 -10.31 -22.91
N ILE A 96 -15.66 -9.06 -23.18
CA ILE A 96 -16.76 -8.44 -22.42
C ILE A 96 -18.07 -9.17 -22.71
N GLY A 97 -18.80 -9.53 -21.63
CA GLY A 97 -20.05 -10.30 -21.72
C GLY A 97 -19.86 -11.81 -21.66
N ALA A 98 -18.65 -12.35 -21.60
CA ALA A 98 -18.37 -13.74 -21.27
C ALA A 98 -18.63 -14.02 -19.77
N GLU A 99 -18.61 -15.29 -19.37
CA GLU A 99 -18.81 -15.71 -17.98
C GLU A 99 -17.74 -15.12 -17.05
N ASP A 100 -16.47 -15.12 -17.49
CA ASP A 100 -15.35 -14.42 -16.82
C ASP A 100 -15.08 -13.06 -17.49
N SER A 101 -16.10 -12.21 -17.52
CA SER A 101 -16.01 -10.90 -18.16
C SER A 101 -15.02 -9.98 -17.44
N PRO A 102 -14.06 -9.35 -18.16
CA PRO A 102 -13.14 -8.39 -17.57
C PRO A 102 -13.87 -7.16 -17.03
N VAL A 103 -13.17 -6.39 -16.20
CA VAL A 103 -13.57 -5.04 -15.84
C VAL A 103 -13.09 -4.09 -16.92
N LEU A 104 -14.00 -3.31 -17.48
CA LEU A 104 -13.67 -2.27 -18.46
C LEU A 104 -13.15 -1.03 -17.72
N VAL A 105 -12.04 -0.48 -18.20
CA VAL A 105 -11.38 0.69 -17.58
C VAL A 105 -11.18 1.78 -18.63
N ALA A 106 -11.45 3.03 -18.27
CA ALA A 106 -11.10 4.18 -19.11
C ALA A 106 -10.85 5.43 -18.26
N HIS A 107 -10.21 6.44 -18.85
CA HIS A 107 -10.04 7.75 -18.21
C HIS A 107 -11.16 8.69 -18.60
N ASN A 108 -12.19 8.84 -17.75
CA ASN A 108 -13.53 9.39 -18.02
C ASN A 108 -14.44 8.37 -18.72
N ALA A 109 -14.56 7.21 -18.12
CA ALA A 109 -15.21 6.02 -18.68
C ALA A 109 -16.64 6.24 -19.20
N SER A 110 -17.35 7.25 -18.69
CA SER A 110 -18.68 7.62 -19.19
C SER A 110 -18.66 8.04 -20.67
N PHE A 111 -17.54 8.58 -21.15
CA PHE A 111 -17.33 8.95 -22.54
C PHE A 111 -17.16 7.71 -23.42
N ASP A 112 -16.12 6.92 -23.16
CA ASP A 112 -15.75 5.75 -23.99
C ASP A 112 -16.83 4.67 -23.99
N VAL A 113 -17.29 4.29 -22.80
CA VAL A 113 -18.40 3.32 -22.66
C VAL A 113 -19.68 3.84 -23.29
N GLY A 114 -19.93 5.14 -23.22
CA GLY A 114 -21.07 5.79 -23.88
C GLY A 114 -21.02 5.65 -25.39
N PHE A 115 -19.84 5.87 -26.02
CA PHE A 115 -19.66 5.69 -27.46
C PHE A 115 -19.77 4.24 -27.88
N LEU A 116 -19.11 3.30 -27.18
CA LEU A 116 -19.20 1.87 -27.48
C LEU A 116 -20.64 1.35 -27.38
N ARG A 117 -21.38 1.78 -26.36
CA ARG A 117 -22.79 1.43 -26.18
C ARG A 117 -23.69 1.97 -27.30
N ARG A 118 -23.44 3.21 -27.74
CA ARG A 118 -24.16 3.80 -28.88
C ARG A 118 -23.84 3.06 -30.18
N ALA A 119 -22.57 2.76 -30.43
CA ALA A 119 -22.14 1.99 -31.57
C ALA A 119 -22.78 0.59 -31.61
N ALA A 120 -22.80 -0.13 -30.49
CA ALA A 120 -23.46 -1.43 -30.39
C ALA A 120 -24.96 -1.33 -30.72
N ARG A 121 -25.63 -0.31 -30.19
CA ARG A 121 -27.05 -0.06 -30.47
C ARG A 121 -27.30 0.26 -31.94
N ALA A 122 -26.44 1.08 -32.56
CA ALA A 122 -26.54 1.41 -34.00
C ALA A 122 -26.35 0.19 -34.88
N CYS A 123 -25.51 -0.77 -34.45
CA CYS A 123 -25.27 -2.05 -35.13
C CYS A 123 -26.29 -3.16 -34.75
N ALA A 124 -27.39 -2.79 -34.03
CA ALA A 124 -28.40 -3.73 -33.53
C ALA A 124 -27.80 -4.88 -32.68
N ARG A 125 -26.68 -4.63 -31.99
CA ARG A 125 -26.02 -5.61 -31.10
C ARG A 125 -26.37 -5.28 -29.64
N PRO A 126 -26.68 -6.30 -28.81
CA PRO A 126 -26.89 -6.09 -27.39
C PRO A 126 -25.56 -5.69 -26.73
N TRP A 127 -25.58 -4.64 -25.91
CA TRP A 127 -24.45 -4.29 -25.07
C TRP A 127 -24.53 -5.09 -23.75
N PRO A 128 -23.49 -5.88 -23.39
CA PRO A 128 -23.54 -6.67 -22.17
C PRO A 128 -23.49 -5.78 -20.90
N ARG A 129 -23.83 -6.38 -19.76
CA ARG A 129 -23.59 -5.75 -18.47
C ARG A 129 -22.10 -5.87 -18.16
N VAL A 130 -21.38 -4.76 -18.21
CA VAL A 130 -19.94 -4.68 -17.90
C VAL A 130 -19.73 -3.94 -16.60
N ARG A 131 -18.78 -4.44 -15.81
CA ARG A 131 -18.24 -3.71 -14.66
C ARG A 131 -17.27 -2.65 -15.19
N VAL A 132 -17.27 -1.47 -14.62
CA VAL A 132 -16.47 -0.34 -15.13
C VAL A 132 -15.69 0.32 -13.98
N VAL A 133 -14.44 0.64 -14.24
CA VAL A 133 -13.61 1.50 -13.38
C VAL A 133 -13.23 2.76 -14.16
N ASP A 134 -13.48 3.92 -13.57
CA ASP A 134 -13.14 5.23 -14.13
C ASP A 134 -11.91 5.79 -13.43
N THR A 135 -10.76 5.80 -14.11
CA THR A 135 -9.49 6.31 -13.54
C THR A 135 -9.54 7.82 -13.28
N LEU A 136 -10.40 8.61 -13.97
CA LEU A 136 -10.64 10.00 -13.63
C LEU A 136 -11.38 10.15 -12.28
N ALA A 137 -12.32 9.26 -11.99
CA ALA A 137 -13.00 9.25 -10.69
C ALA A 137 -12.01 8.85 -9.57
N LEU A 138 -11.15 7.85 -9.80
CA LEU A 138 -10.06 7.48 -8.88
C LEU A 138 -9.10 8.64 -8.67
N ALA A 139 -8.71 9.34 -9.75
CA ALA A 139 -7.82 10.50 -9.65
C ALA A 139 -8.41 11.63 -8.80
N ARG A 140 -9.69 11.93 -8.99
CA ARG A 140 -10.39 12.94 -8.17
C ARG A 140 -10.49 12.57 -6.70
N LEU A 141 -10.56 11.28 -6.40
CA LEU A 141 -10.60 10.76 -5.04
C LEU A 141 -9.22 10.75 -4.37
N ALA A 142 -8.22 10.21 -5.07
CA ALA A 142 -6.91 9.87 -4.49
C ALA A 142 -5.87 10.98 -4.63
N LEU A 143 -6.03 11.89 -5.60
CA LEU A 143 -5.07 12.95 -5.93
C LEU A 143 -5.70 14.35 -5.75
N PRO A 144 -5.98 14.81 -4.50
CA PRO A 144 -6.53 16.13 -4.27
C PRO A 144 -5.52 17.24 -4.62
N ARG A 145 -6.01 18.47 -4.84
CA ARG A 145 -5.13 19.63 -4.89
C ARG A 145 -4.47 19.85 -3.51
N PRO A 146 -3.17 20.17 -3.43
CA PRO A 146 -2.26 20.62 -4.49
C PRO A 146 -1.41 19.51 -5.17
N LEU A 147 -1.63 18.21 -4.89
CA LEU A 147 -0.82 17.12 -5.45
C LEU A 147 -0.78 17.15 -6.98
N VAL A 148 -1.91 17.43 -7.61
CA VAL A 148 -2.02 17.60 -9.06
C VAL A 148 -2.79 18.89 -9.40
N ARG A 149 -2.37 19.59 -10.48
CA ARG A 149 -3.04 20.82 -10.93
C ARG A 149 -4.45 20.57 -11.50
N ASN A 150 -4.65 19.43 -12.11
CA ASN A 150 -5.92 18.95 -12.66
C ASN A 150 -5.86 17.41 -12.82
N HIS A 151 -6.96 16.79 -13.25
CA HIS A 151 -7.05 15.34 -13.41
C HIS A 151 -7.15 14.92 -14.88
N LYS A 152 -6.57 15.68 -15.81
CA LYS A 152 -6.44 15.25 -17.21
C LYS A 152 -5.45 14.10 -17.31
N LEU A 153 -5.62 13.23 -18.30
CA LEU A 153 -4.80 12.02 -18.49
C LEU A 153 -3.30 12.33 -18.40
N GLY A 154 -2.79 13.28 -19.15
CA GLY A 154 -1.36 13.66 -19.13
C GLY A 154 -0.86 14.16 -17.77
N THR A 155 -1.71 14.82 -16.96
CA THR A 155 -1.32 15.26 -15.62
C THR A 155 -1.23 14.08 -14.64
N VAL A 156 -2.18 13.15 -14.73
CA VAL A 156 -2.19 11.94 -13.90
C VAL A 156 -1.07 10.99 -14.31
N ALA A 157 -0.82 10.87 -15.63
CA ALA A 157 0.32 10.13 -16.17
C ALA A 157 1.65 10.66 -15.63
N SER A 158 1.84 11.99 -15.63
CA SER A 158 3.03 12.63 -15.08
C SER A 158 3.19 12.39 -13.56
N TYR A 159 2.09 12.33 -12.81
CA TYR A 159 2.12 12.05 -11.38
C TYR A 159 2.62 10.62 -11.09
N PHE A 160 2.13 9.63 -11.81
CA PHE A 160 2.56 8.24 -11.66
C PHE A 160 3.88 7.94 -12.38
N GLY A 161 4.40 8.87 -13.18
CA GLY A 161 5.62 8.69 -13.96
C GLY A 161 5.47 7.57 -14.99
N THR A 162 4.33 7.55 -15.71
CA THR A 162 4.09 6.54 -16.75
C THR A 162 5.15 6.58 -17.82
N VAL A 163 5.44 5.41 -18.38
CA VAL A 163 6.37 5.29 -19.52
C VAL A 163 5.75 5.86 -20.77
N THR A 164 4.48 5.49 -20.97
CA THR A 164 3.70 5.95 -22.12
C THR A 164 3.24 7.38 -21.86
N VAL A 165 3.59 8.27 -22.78
CA VAL A 165 3.12 9.65 -22.77
C VAL A 165 1.84 9.73 -23.59
N PRO A 166 0.74 10.26 -23.04
CA PRO A 166 -0.50 10.45 -23.81
C PRO A 166 -0.30 11.41 -24.97
N GLU A 167 -0.78 11.05 -26.16
CA GLU A 167 -0.56 11.82 -27.41
C GLU A 167 -1.83 11.94 -28.28
N HIS A 168 -3.00 11.73 -27.71
CA HIS A 168 -4.27 11.71 -28.44
C HIS A 168 -4.31 10.66 -29.56
N ARG A 169 -3.85 9.45 -29.25
CA ARG A 169 -3.97 8.23 -30.03
C ARG A 169 -4.50 7.13 -29.13
N ALA A 170 -5.57 6.51 -29.57
CA ALA A 170 -6.35 5.62 -28.71
C ALA A 170 -5.51 4.51 -28.05
N LEU A 171 -4.61 3.84 -28.75
CA LEU A 171 -3.77 2.81 -28.13
C LEU A 171 -2.73 3.41 -27.17
N GLY A 172 -2.11 4.54 -27.52
CA GLY A 172 -1.16 5.24 -26.64
C GLY A 172 -1.82 5.67 -25.33
N ASP A 173 -2.99 6.29 -25.44
CA ASP A 173 -3.74 6.78 -24.29
C ASP A 173 -4.31 5.62 -23.42
N ALA A 174 -4.71 4.50 -24.05
CA ALA A 174 -5.06 3.28 -23.35
C ALA A 174 -3.88 2.66 -22.58
N ARG A 175 -2.67 2.64 -23.14
CA ARG A 175 -1.43 2.22 -22.45
C ARG A 175 -1.12 3.10 -21.25
N ALA A 176 -1.14 4.42 -21.42
CA ALA A 176 -0.94 5.35 -20.32
C ALA A 176 -1.99 5.16 -19.22
N THR A 177 -3.26 4.95 -19.59
CA THR A 177 -4.35 4.67 -18.66
C THR A 177 -4.18 3.32 -17.95
N ALA A 178 -3.61 2.32 -18.61
CA ALA A 178 -3.26 1.02 -18.00
C ALA A 178 -2.19 1.18 -16.92
N GLU A 179 -1.12 1.92 -17.19
CA GLU A 179 -0.07 2.23 -16.22
C GLU A 179 -0.63 3.04 -15.03
N ILE A 180 -1.52 3.99 -15.28
CA ILE A 180 -2.23 4.77 -14.25
C ILE A 180 -3.10 3.86 -13.38
N LEU A 181 -3.84 2.90 -13.97
CA LEU A 181 -4.64 1.94 -13.21
C LEU A 181 -3.78 1.14 -12.25
N LEU A 182 -2.65 0.61 -12.73
CA LEU A 182 -1.71 -0.14 -11.88
C LEU A 182 -1.15 0.74 -10.75
N GLY A 183 -0.83 1.99 -11.03
CA GLY A 183 -0.42 2.96 -10.02
C GLY A 183 -1.53 3.25 -8.97
N PHE A 184 -2.80 3.30 -9.38
CA PHE A 184 -3.93 3.43 -8.45
C PHE A 184 -4.16 2.17 -7.64
N ILE A 185 -4.00 0.97 -8.21
CA ILE A 185 -4.08 -0.29 -7.47
C ILE A 185 -3.08 -0.29 -6.33
N ASP A 186 -1.83 0.08 -6.59
CA ASP A 186 -0.79 0.17 -5.56
C ASP A 186 -1.09 1.26 -4.52
N LEU A 187 -1.46 2.45 -4.96
CA LEU A 187 -1.76 3.59 -4.09
C LEU A 187 -2.95 3.32 -3.16
N LEU A 188 -4.04 2.77 -3.71
CA LEU A 188 -5.28 2.54 -2.99
C LEU A 188 -5.25 1.27 -2.13
N ALA A 189 -4.38 0.30 -2.43
CA ALA A 189 -4.12 -0.84 -1.56
C ALA A 189 -3.64 -0.38 -0.18
N GLY A 190 -2.76 0.64 -0.12
CA GLY A 190 -2.34 1.28 1.12
C GLY A 190 -3.48 1.96 1.90
N ALA A 191 -4.56 2.34 1.22
CA ALA A 191 -5.77 2.92 1.80
C ALA A 191 -6.88 1.88 2.10
N GLY A 192 -6.60 0.58 1.87
CA GLY A 192 -7.50 -0.53 2.17
C GLY A 192 -8.47 -0.91 1.03
N ALA A 193 -8.29 -0.37 -0.18
CA ALA A 193 -9.01 -0.83 -1.36
C ALA A 193 -8.12 -1.87 -2.10
N THR A 194 -8.32 -3.15 -1.78
CA THR A 194 -7.45 -4.23 -2.23
C THR A 194 -8.06 -5.11 -3.31
N ASP A 195 -9.39 -5.07 -3.43
CA ASP A 195 -10.14 -5.95 -4.30
C ASP A 195 -10.69 -5.20 -5.53
N VAL A 196 -10.99 -5.92 -6.61
CA VAL A 196 -11.61 -5.38 -7.82
C VAL A 196 -12.92 -4.66 -7.49
N GLU A 197 -13.72 -5.23 -6.61
CA GLU A 197 -15.01 -4.69 -6.17
C GLU A 197 -14.85 -3.36 -5.43
N ASP A 198 -13.78 -3.19 -4.66
CA ASP A 198 -13.46 -1.93 -3.98
C ASP A 198 -13.21 -0.82 -5.01
N LEU A 199 -12.43 -1.09 -6.06
CA LEU A 199 -12.13 -0.12 -7.11
C LEU A 199 -13.39 0.26 -7.92
N ILE A 200 -14.22 -0.72 -8.26
CA ILE A 200 -15.49 -0.47 -8.97
C ILE A 200 -16.38 0.46 -8.14
N ALA A 201 -16.51 0.17 -6.85
CA ALA A 201 -17.36 0.97 -5.98
C ALA A 201 -16.86 2.40 -5.75
N LEU A 202 -15.54 2.60 -5.72
CA LEU A 202 -14.96 3.94 -5.65
C LEU A 202 -15.34 4.79 -6.88
N THR A 203 -15.60 4.15 -8.02
CA THR A 203 -15.92 4.83 -9.28
C THR A 203 -17.41 4.82 -9.63
N ASP A 204 -18.21 3.93 -9.02
CA ASP A 204 -19.65 3.84 -9.29
C ASP A 204 -20.39 5.05 -8.70
N GLN A 205 -21.02 5.83 -9.55
CA GLN A 205 -21.78 7.03 -9.19
C GLN A 205 -23.26 6.74 -8.88
N ALA A 206 -23.70 5.49 -8.98
CA ALA A 206 -25.09 5.14 -8.66
C ALA A 206 -25.36 5.36 -7.16
N PRO A 207 -26.41 6.11 -6.77
CA PRO A 207 -26.70 6.34 -5.37
C PRO A 207 -27.19 5.04 -4.72
N ALA A 208 -26.30 4.33 -4.02
CA ALA A 208 -26.73 3.26 -3.13
C ALA A 208 -27.70 3.84 -2.09
N ARG A 209 -28.79 3.12 -1.77
CA ARG A 209 -29.70 3.46 -0.68
C ARG A 209 -28.89 3.46 0.61
N ARG A 210 -28.60 4.65 1.13
CA ARG A 210 -27.69 4.87 2.26
C ARG A 210 -28.44 4.65 3.56
N PRO A 211 -27.86 3.91 4.52
CA PRO A 211 -28.35 3.96 5.88
C PRO A 211 -28.23 5.41 6.40
N SER A 212 -29.27 5.92 7.01
CA SER A 212 -29.21 7.18 7.78
C SER A 212 -28.13 7.03 8.87
N THR A 213 -27.42 8.11 9.18
CA THR A 213 -26.50 8.09 10.32
C THR A 213 -27.27 7.69 11.57
N PRO A 214 -26.91 6.56 12.23
CA PRO A 214 -27.64 6.13 13.42
C PRO A 214 -27.44 7.10 14.58
N ASP A 215 -28.44 7.23 15.45
CA ASP A 215 -28.42 8.16 16.59
C ASP A 215 -27.23 7.90 17.53
N PHE A 216 -26.82 6.65 17.71
CA PHE A 216 -25.67 6.31 18.56
C PHE A 216 -24.34 6.97 18.14
N VAL A 217 -24.21 7.39 16.87
CA VAL A 217 -23.00 8.09 16.39
C VAL A 217 -22.85 9.46 17.07
N ALA A 218 -23.97 10.09 17.42
CA ALA A 218 -23.96 11.38 18.11
C ALA A 218 -23.38 11.28 19.53
N ASP A 219 -23.55 10.12 20.18
CA ASP A 219 -23.11 9.84 21.56
C ASP A 219 -21.66 9.36 21.65
N LEU A 220 -21.01 9.09 20.51
CA LEU A 220 -19.62 8.65 20.51
C LEU A 220 -18.69 9.80 20.96
N PRO A 221 -17.62 9.46 21.76
CA PRO A 221 -16.67 10.46 22.20
C PRO A 221 -15.84 11.02 21.03
N ALA A 222 -15.50 12.29 21.12
CA ALA A 222 -14.60 12.96 20.17
C ALA A 222 -13.11 12.72 20.50
N SER A 223 -12.79 11.82 21.41
CA SER A 223 -11.43 11.44 21.82
C SER A 223 -10.82 10.37 20.91
N PRO A 224 -9.49 10.17 20.97
CA PRO A 224 -8.84 9.02 20.37
C PRO A 224 -9.40 7.71 20.95
N GLY A 225 -9.35 6.63 20.13
CA GLY A 225 -9.79 5.33 20.63
C GLY A 225 -9.92 4.29 19.53
N VAL A 226 -10.27 3.08 19.97
CA VAL A 226 -10.65 1.94 19.13
C VAL A 226 -12.16 1.80 19.09
N TYR A 227 -12.69 1.39 17.97
CA TYR A 227 -14.12 1.11 17.79
C TYR A 227 -14.29 -0.25 17.13
N HIS A 228 -15.27 -1.00 17.64
CA HIS A 228 -15.67 -2.28 17.06
C HIS A 228 -17.06 -2.11 16.46
N PHE A 229 -17.22 -2.34 15.15
CA PHE A 229 -18.53 -2.61 14.59
C PHE A 229 -18.93 -4.02 15.01
N ILE A 230 -20.10 -4.15 15.62
CA ILE A 230 -20.61 -5.41 16.14
C ILE A 230 -21.90 -5.82 15.42
N ASP A 231 -22.11 -7.12 15.27
CA ASP A 231 -23.36 -7.68 14.76
C ASP A 231 -24.45 -7.78 15.84
N THR A 232 -25.57 -8.39 15.53
CA THR A 232 -26.70 -8.59 16.44
C THR A 232 -26.40 -9.55 17.60
N ALA A 233 -25.38 -10.42 17.46
CA ALA A 233 -24.90 -11.30 18.53
C ALA A 233 -23.89 -10.59 19.44
N GLY A 234 -23.40 -9.41 19.06
CA GLY A 234 -22.38 -8.65 19.76
C GLY A 234 -20.94 -9.01 19.33
N ASP A 235 -20.79 -9.83 18.29
CA ASP A 235 -19.49 -10.23 17.77
C ASP A 235 -18.88 -9.14 16.88
N PRO A 236 -17.55 -8.92 16.94
CA PRO A 236 -16.90 -7.87 16.17
C PRO A 236 -16.83 -8.22 14.69
N LEU A 237 -17.47 -7.40 13.85
CA LEU A 237 -17.36 -7.46 12.40
C LEU A 237 -16.08 -6.78 11.91
N TYR A 238 -15.72 -5.66 12.52
CA TYR A 238 -14.58 -4.83 12.14
C TYR A 238 -14.04 -4.09 13.36
N VAL A 239 -12.73 -3.98 13.45
CA VAL A 239 -12.00 -3.18 14.44
C VAL A 239 -11.23 -2.08 13.73
N GLY A 240 -11.27 -0.86 14.26
CA GLY A 240 -10.50 0.25 13.74
C GLY A 240 -10.12 1.25 14.81
N SER A 241 -9.09 2.07 14.56
CA SER A 241 -8.67 3.16 15.45
C SER A 241 -8.91 4.52 14.83
N ALA A 242 -9.01 5.54 15.65
CA ALA A 242 -9.19 6.93 15.23
C ALA A 242 -8.65 7.92 16.25
N SER A 243 -8.25 9.11 15.78
CA SER A 243 -7.98 10.28 16.63
C SER A 243 -9.25 10.92 17.18
N SER A 244 -10.41 10.68 16.54
CA SER A 244 -11.74 11.06 17.00
C SER A 244 -12.72 9.96 16.63
N LEU A 245 -13.18 9.20 17.60
CA LEU A 245 -14.14 8.11 17.42
C LEU A 245 -15.42 8.59 16.71
N LYS A 246 -15.99 9.69 17.18
CA LYS A 246 -17.21 10.28 16.62
C LYS A 246 -17.06 10.63 15.15
N SER A 247 -16.00 11.35 14.79
CA SER A 247 -15.74 11.76 13.42
C SER A 247 -15.50 10.56 12.50
N ARG A 248 -14.70 9.60 12.95
CA ARG A 248 -14.34 8.42 12.16
C ARG A 248 -15.54 7.51 11.92
N VAL A 249 -16.26 7.16 12.96
CA VAL A 249 -17.45 6.30 12.83
C VAL A 249 -18.51 7.00 11.99
N GLY A 250 -18.74 8.30 12.20
CA GLY A 250 -19.65 9.09 11.36
C GLY A 250 -19.28 9.06 9.88
N SER A 251 -17.99 9.00 9.54
CA SER A 251 -17.53 8.95 8.15
C SER A 251 -17.99 7.70 7.38
N TYR A 252 -18.22 6.58 8.04
CA TYR A 252 -18.75 5.35 7.42
C TYR A 252 -20.21 5.51 6.93
N TYR A 253 -20.97 6.42 7.54
CA TYR A 253 -22.34 6.74 7.19
C TYR A 253 -22.44 7.99 6.29
N ALA A 254 -21.30 8.66 6.02
CA ALA A 254 -21.27 9.86 5.20
C ALA A 254 -21.56 9.57 3.73
N LYS A 255 -22.07 10.63 3.03
CA LYS A 255 -22.42 10.56 1.60
C LYS A 255 -21.25 10.18 0.66
N GLY A 256 -20.00 10.25 1.12
CA GLY A 256 -18.79 9.97 0.36
C GLY A 256 -18.28 8.53 0.46
N GLU A 257 -18.79 7.71 1.39
CA GLU A 257 -18.33 6.32 1.52
C GLU A 257 -18.94 5.45 0.41
N LYS A 258 -18.08 4.94 -0.48
CA LYS A 258 -18.50 4.20 -1.68
C LYS A 258 -17.99 2.75 -1.72
N ARG A 259 -17.10 2.35 -0.79
CA ARG A 259 -16.53 1.00 -0.77
C ARG A 259 -17.58 -0.06 -0.44
N PRO A 260 -17.87 -1.06 -1.32
CA PRO A 260 -18.95 -2.03 -1.10
C PRO A 260 -18.74 -2.86 0.16
N LYS A 261 -17.49 -3.26 0.45
CA LYS A 261 -17.14 -4.02 1.65
C LYS A 261 -17.50 -3.27 2.92
N VAL A 262 -17.25 -1.94 2.94
CA VAL A 262 -17.61 -1.06 4.05
C VAL A 262 -19.13 -0.92 4.16
N GLN A 263 -19.81 -0.70 3.04
CA GLN A 263 -21.27 -0.57 3.02
C GLN A 263 -21.95 -1.86 3.51
N ARG A 264 -21.45 -3.02 3.07
CA ARG A 264 -21.93 -4.33 3.54
C ARG A 264 -21.67 -4.53 5.03
N MET A 265 -20.47 -4.19 5.51
CA MET A 265 -20.14 -4.24 6.95
C MET A 265 -21.11 -3.35 7.75
N VAL A 266 -21.30 -2.09 7.31
CA VAL A 266 -22.21 -1.15 7.98
C VAL A 266 -23.66 -1.62 7.95
N SER A 267 -24.10 -2.29 6.87
CA SER A 267 -25.46 -2.84 6.77
C SER A 267 -25.71 -4.04 7.69
N LEU A 268 -24.67 -4.77 8.06
CA LEU A 268 -24.72 -5.92 8.99
C LEU A 268 -24.49 -5.51 10.44
N ALA A 269 -23.92 -4.32 10.66
CA ALA A 269 -23.62 -3.84 12.00
C ALA A 269 -24.90 -3.46 12.76
N ALA A 270 -25.08 -4.06 13.93
CA ALA A 270 -26.13 -3.69 14.87
C ALA A 270 -25.75 -2.46 15.72
N GLY A 271 -24.44 -2.17 15.85
CA GLY A 271 -23.93 -1.05 16.61
C GLY A 271 -22.43 -0.91 16.55
N VAL A 272 -21.93 0.07 17.33
CA VAL A 272 -20.51 0.32 17.51
C VAL A 272 -20.18 0.35 19.00
N ARG A 273 -19.17 -0.39 19.39
CA ARG A 273 -18.62 -0.38 20.76
C ARG A 273 -17.35 0.46 20.79
N PRO A 274 -17.35 1.65 21.41
CA PRO A 274 -16.19 2.52 21.51
C PRO A 274 -15.31 2.11 22.70
N TYR A 275 -14.00 2.26 22.52
CA TYR A 275 -12.97 2.12 23.56
C TYR A 275 -12.06 3.35 23.52
N PRO A 276 -12.39 4.41 24.26
CA PRO A 276 -11.55 5.60 24.34
C PRO A 276 -10.15 5.28 24.86
N THR A 277 -9.14 5.98 24.35
CA THR A 277 -7.74 5.86 24.74
C THR A 277 -7.14 7.24 25.01
N ALA A 278 -6.00 7.29 25.70
CA ALA A 278 -5.31 8.54 25.97
C ALA A 278 -4.71 9.16 24.71
N SER A 279 -4.30 8.32 23.74
CA SER A 279 -3.64 8.77 22.50
C SER A 279 -4.02 7.92 21.30
N ILE A 280 -3.75 8.43 20.12
CA ILE A 280 -3.88 7.67 18.88
C ILE A 280 -2.84 6.53 18.79
N LEU A 281 -1.67 6.69 19.42
CA LEU A 281 -0.69 5.61 19.54
C LEU A 281 -1.28 4.39 20.26
N GLU A 282 -1.84 4.63 21.44
CA GLU A 282 -2.51 3.58 22.23
C GLU A 282 -3.68 2.94 21.46
N ALA A 283 -4.47 3.76 20.77
CA ALA A 283 -5.56 3.28 19.92
C ALA A 283 -5.06 2.33 18.81
N ARG A 284 -4.02 2.71 18.08
CA ARG A 284 -3.43 1.87 17.01
C ARG A 284 -2.87 0.56 17.54
N ILE A 285 -2.18 0.60 18.67
CA ILE A 285 -1.63 -0.60 19.30
C ILE A 285 -2.75 -1.53 19.76
N ARG A 286 -3.79 -0.99 20.40
CA ARG A 286 -4.95 -1.76 20.80
C ARG A 286 -5.69 -2.35 19.60
N GLU A 287 -5.88 -1.58 18.53
CA GLU A 287 -6.45 -2.09 17.27
C GLU A 287 -5.70 -3.33 16.78
N LEU A 288 -4.34 -3.28 16.71
CA LEU A 288 -3.53 -4.44 16.30
C LEU A 288 -3.77 -5.67 17.19
N ARG A 289 -3.83 -5.47 18.48
CA ARG A 289 -4.05 -6.54 19.46
C ARG A 289 -5.46 -7.11 19.35
N ASP A 290 -6.47 -6.24 19.23
CA ASP A 290 -7.87 -6.64 19.09
C ASP A 290 -8.11 -7.38 17.77
N ILE A 291 -7.53 -6.94 16.65
CA ILE A 291 -7.60 -7.67 15.38
C ILE A 291 -6.97 -9.06 15.47
N LYS A 292 -5.83 -9.19 16.15
CA LYS A 292 -5.17 -10.49 16.35
C LYS A 292 -5.99 -11.42 17.23
N ALA A 293 -6.56 -10.89 18.32
CA ALA A 293 -7.31 -11.67 19.29
C ALA A 293 -8.70 -12.10 18.79
N LEU A 294 -9.40 -11.18 18.10
CA LEU A 294 -10.81 -11.34 17.72
C LEU A 294 -10.99 -11.82 16.27
N ALA A 295 -9.95 -11.68 15.42
CA ALA A 295 -9.94 -12.06 14.01
C ALA A 295 -11.21 -11.61 13.22
N PRO A 296 -11.60 -10.30 13.26
CA PRO A 296 -12.88 -9.85 12.73
C PRO A 296 -12.93 -10.07 11.20
N PRO A 297 -14.12 -10.45 10.64
CA PRO A 297 -14.24 -10.85 9.23
C PRO A 297 -13.89 -9.73 8.24
N TYR A 298 -14.04 -8.47 8.61
CA TYR A 298 -13.78 -7.33 7.73
C TYR A 298 -12.38 -6.72 7.88
N ASN A 299 -11.50 -7.23 8.77
CA ASN A 299 -10.08 -6.85 8.89
C ASN A 299 -9.20 -7.85 8.14
N SER A 300 -9.03 -7.73 6.83
CA SER A 300 -8.25 -8.69 6.03
C SER A 300 -6.74 -8.47 6.11
N ALA A 301 -6.28 -7.22 6.08
CA ALA A 301 -4.86 -6.89 5.95
C ALA A 301 -4.02 -7.15 7.23
N SER A 302 -4.60 -6.99 8.42
CA SER A 302 -3.85 -7.07 9.70
C SER A 302 -3.89 -8.44 10.37
N ARG A 303 -4.52 -9.45 9.75
CA ARG A 303 -4.61 -10.82 10.29
C ARG A 303 -3.30 -11.59 10.24
N ARG A 304 -2.46 -11.32 9.23
CA ARG A 304 -1.17 -12.00 9.04
C ARG A 304 -0.06 -11.19 9.72
N GLN A 305 0.00 -11.23 11.04
CA GLN A 305 1.21 -10.89 11.75
C GLN A 305 2.14 -12.11 11.62
N GLY A 306 2.98 -12.09 10.56
CA GLY A 306 3.86 -13.19 10.22
C GLY A 306 4.88 -13.52 11.31
N SER A 307 5.40 -14.73 11.28
CA SER A 307 6.59 -15.12 12.05
C SER A 307 7.72 -14.15 11.73
N GLN A 308 8.44 -13.73 12.77
CA GLN A 308 9.64 -12.91 12.60
C GLN A 308 10.82 -13.83 12.30
N HIS A 309 11.68 -13.39 11.40
CA HIS A 309 12.92 -14.10 11.08
C HIS A 309 14.11 -13.15 11.22
N TRP A 310 15.24 -13.69 11.63
CA TRP A 310 16.44 -12.92 11.88
C TRP A 310 17.63 -13.55 11.17
N VAL A 311 18.64 -12.75 10.87
CA VAL A 311 19.93 -13.26 10.40
C VAL A 311 20.95 -13.01 11.51
N ILE A 312 21.60 -14.08 11.97
CA ILE A 312 22.65 -14.07 12.99
C ILE A 312 23.93 -14.68 12.44
N ALA A 313 25.05 -14.43 13.11
CA ALA A 313 26.31 -15.14 12.85
C ALA A 313 26.31 -16.45 13.63
N GLU A 314 26.42 -17.58 12.93
CA GLU A 314 26.48 -18.92 13.51
C GLU A 314 27.53 -19.76 12.78
N ALA A 315 28.48 -20.34 13.50
CA ALA A 315 29.57 -21.12 12.94
C ALA A 315 30.33 -20.43 11.77
N GLY A 316 30.53 -19.11 11.89
CA GLY A 316 31.25 -18.32 10.87
C GLY A 316 30.42 -18.01 9.60
N ARG A 317 29.10 -18.20 9.62
CA ARG A 317 28.20 -17.97 8.48
C ARG A 317 26.94 -17.21 8.90
N PRO A 318 26.27 -16.48 7.96
CA PRO A 318 24.97 -15.91 8.21
C PRO A 318 23.89 -16.99 8.23
N SER A 319 23.20 -17.17 9.36
CA SER A 319 22.15 -18.16 9.57
C SER A 319 20.79 -17.49 9.82
N VAL A 320 19.70 -18.08 9.26
CA VAL A 320 18.33 -17.58 9.43
C VAL A 320 17.63 -18.33 10.55
N VAL A 321 17.26 -17.59 11.61
CA VAL A 321 16.54 -18.09 12.78
C VAL A 321 15.15 -17.46 12.91
N SER A 322 14.23 -18.15 13.61
CA SER A 322 12.86 -17.67 13.84
C SER A 322 12.71 -16.87 15.15
N SER A 323 13.74 -16.84 15.98
CA SER A 323 13.77 -16.12 17.24
C SER A 323 15.20 -15.79 17.63
N VAL A 324 15.38 -14.74 18.43
CA VAL A 324 16.64 -14.35 19.02
C VAL A 324 16.45 -14.08 20.51
N THR A 325 17.52 -14.31 21.29
CA THR A 325 17.55 -13.93 22.70
C THR A 325 17.78 -12.43 22.86
N LEU A 326 17.61 -11.90 24.08
CA LEU A 326 17.96 -10.50 24.37
C LEU A 326 19.47 -10.26 24.20
N ASP A 327 20.31 -11.24 24.53
CA ASP A 327 21.75 -11.16 24.42
C ASP A 327 22.23 -11.18 22.95
N ASP A 328 21.54 -11.91 22.09
CA ASP A 328 21.86 -12.00 20.66
C ASP A 328 21.31 -10.83 19.86
N LEU A 329 20.31 -10.12 20.39
CA LEU A 329 19.61 -9.03 19.69
C LEU A 329 20.55 -7.95 19.11
N PRO A 330 21.63 -7.51 19.79
CA PRO A 330 22.60 -6.56 19.23
C PRO A 330 23.30 -7.06 17.95
N ARG A 331 23.41 -8.38 17.80
CA ARG A 331 24.09 -9.06 16.69
C ARG A 331 23.13 -9.79 15.77
N ALA A 332 21.88 -9.34 15.68
CA ALA A 332 20.85 -9.94 14.84
C ALA A 332 20.31 -8.93 13.85
N LEU A 333 20.45 -9.19 12.55
CA LEU A 333 19.90 -8.36 11.50
C LEU A 333 18.40 -8.69 11.31
N GLY A 334 17.56 -7.68 11.32
CA GLY A 334 16.12 -7.88 11.18
C GLY A 334 15.28 -7.11 12.19
N PRO A 335 14.01 -7.53 12.42
CA PRO A 335 13.35 -8.76 11.97
C PRO A 335 12.82 -8.69 10.53
N PHE A 336 12.73 -9.84 9.88
CA PHE A 336 12.12 -10.00 8.56
C PHE A 336 10.74 -10.64 8.67
N GLY A 337 9.78 -10.17 7.89
CA GLY A 337 8.41 -10.70 7.88
C GLY A 337 8.27 -12.08 7.20
N THR A 338 9.25 -12.51 6.42
CA THR A 338 9.27 -13.82 5.77
C THR A 338 10.67 -14.42 5.80
N ARG A 339 10.74 -15.77 5.85
CA ARG A 339 12.00 -16.50 5.78
C ARG A 339 12.77 -16.23 4.49
N ALA A 340 12.05 -16.09 3.37
CA ALA A 340 12.67 -15.80 2.08
C ALA A 340 13.41 -14.45 2.05
N HIS A 341 12.85 -13.41 2.68
CA HIS A 341 13.51 -12.11 2.81
C HIS A 341 14.77 -12.21 3.70
N ALA A 342 14.70 -12.93 4.83
CA ALA A 342 15.86 -13.17 5.68
C ALA A 342 16.95 -13.95 4.93
N GLN A 343 16.58 -14.96 4.13
CA GLN A 343 17.52 -15.73 3.30
C GLN A 343 18.21 -14.87 2.25
N ARG A 344 17.49 -13.95 1.59
CA ARG A 344 18.11 -12.99 0.65
C ARG A 344 19.11 -12.08 1.35
N ALA A 345 18.78 -11.58 2.54
CA ALA A 345 19.71 -10.76 3.32
C ALA A 345 20.95 -11.56 3.79
N ALA A 346 20.77 -12.82 4.18
CA ALA A 346 21.87 -13.74 4.49
C ALA A 346 22.74 -13.99 3.25
N GLY A 347 22.13 -14.23 2.09
CA GLY A 347 22.84 -14.38 0.81
C GLY A 347 23.65 -13.15 0.41
N ALA A 348 23.12 -11.96 0.69
CA ALA A 348 23.83 -10.69 0.50
C ALA A 348 25.15 -10.65 1.31
N ILE A 349 25.09 -11.05 2.58
CA ILE A 349 26.26 -11.12 3.45
C ILE A 349 27.23 -12.20 2.94
N GLU A 350 26.75 -13.41 2.68
CA GLU A 350 27.57 -14.54 2.24
C GLU A 350 28.33 -14.24 0.94
N ARG A 351 27.69 -13.58 -0.01
CA ARG A 351 28.29 -13.15 -1.28
C ARG A 351 29.50 -12.22 -1.07
N VAL A 352 29.45 -11.34 -0.09
CA VAL A 352 30.54 -10.40 0.20
C VAL A 352 31.65 -11.11 0.96
N LEU A 353 31.30 -11.98 1.91
CA LEU A 353 32.29 -12.76 2.70
C LEU A 353 33.11 -13.70 1.84
N THR A 354 32.57 -14.27 0.76
CA THR A 354 33.32 -15.15 -0.15
C THR A 354 34.46 -14.45 -0.90
N GLN A 355 34.52 -13.13 -0.86
CA GLN A 355 35.57 -12.31 -1.49
C GLN A 355 36.65 -11.84 -0.50
N ALA A 356 36.45 -12.06 0.80
CA ALA A 356 37.35 -11.65 1.87
C ALA A 356 38.25 -12.82 2.31
N ASP A 357 39.42 -12.50 2.89
CA ASP A 357 40.27 -13.51 3.58
C ASP A 357 39.58 -13.98 4.89
N HIS A 358 40.06 -15.11 5.43
CA HIS A 358 39.36 -15.76 6.55
C HIS A 358 39.23 -14.91 7.81
N ASP A 359 40.28 -14.18 8.20
CA ASP A 359 40.24 -13.35 9.42
C ASP A 359 39.37 -12.11 9.25
N SER A 360 39.44 -11.48 8.08
CA SER A 360 38.57 -10.37 7.72
C SER A 360 37.10 -10.79 7.61
N SER A 361 36.81 -12.01 7.15
CA SER A 361 35.44 -12.53 6.99
C SER A 361 34.67 -12.61 8.30
N LEU A 362 35.30 -13.03 9.41
CA LEU A 362 34.63 -13.14 10.71
C LEU A 362 34.23 -11.76 11.24
N THR A 363 35.14 -10.78 11.18
CA THR A 363 34.85 -9.40 11.58
C THR A 363 33.76 -8.77 10.73
N MET A 364 33.84 -8.95 9.40
CA MET A 364 32.81 -8.48 8.46
C MET A 364 31.45 -9.11 8.71
N LEU A 365 31.40 -10.40 9.07
CA LEU A 365 30.16 -11.08 9.40
C LEU A 365 29.50 -10.47 10.64
N ASP A 366 30.27 -10.28 11.72
CA ASP A 366 29.77 -9.65 12.95
C ASP A 366 29.25 -8.23 12.70
N GLU A 367 30.01 -7.43 11.95
CA GLU A 367 29.58 -6.08 11.56
C GLU A 367 28.33 -6.09 10.68
N ALA A 368 28.23 -7.04 9.75
CA ALA A 368 27.09 -7.13 8.84
C ALA A 368 25.79 -7.50 9.58
N VAL A 369 25.81 -8.49 10.47
CA VAL A 369 24.63 -8.88 11.25
C VAL A 369 24.30 -7.84 12.34
N ALA A 370 25.31 -7.15 12.87
CA ALA A 370 25.11 -6.01 13.77
C ALA A 370 24.59 -4.76 13.05
N ALA A 371 24.59 -4.74 11.71
CA ALA A 371 24.26 -3.56 10.90
C ALA A 371 25.12 -2.33 11.25
N SER A 372 26.38 -2.54 11.61
CA SER A 372 27.32 -1.50 12.07
C SER A 372 28.25 -0.99 10.96
N SER A 373 28.23 -1.65 9.78
CA SER A 373 29.11 -1.33 8.64
C SER A 373 28.30 -1.19 7.34
N LEU A 374 28.77 -0.33 6.44
CA LEU A 374 28.25 -0.19 5.07
C LEU A 374 29.03 -1.04 4.04
N ALA A 375 29.93 -1.91 4.48
CA ALA A 375 30.76 -2.73 3.57
C ALA A 375 29.90 -3.60 2.63
N VAL A 376 28.85 -4.26 3.15
CA VAL A 376 27.94 -5.09 2.35
C VAL A 376 27.15 -4.26 1.32
N PRO A 377 26.50 -3.15 1.67
CA PRO A 377 25.86 -2.30 0.68
C PRO A 377 26.79 -1.78 -0.42
N HIS A 378 27.98 -1.33 -0.06
CA HIS A 378 28.96 -0.82 -1.04
C HIS A 378 29.44 -1.91 -2.00
N ALA A 379 29.81 -3.08 -1.47
CA ALA A 379 30.27 -4.20 -2.30
C ALA A 379 29.20 -4.68 -3.28
N LEU A 380 27.95 -4.81 -2.82
CA LEU A 380 26.85 -5.24 -3.68
C LEU A 380 26.49 -4.19 -4.73
N THR A 381 26.58 -2.90 -4.41
CA THR A 381 26.35 -1.83 -5.38
C THR A 381 27.40 -1.85 -6.48
N SER A 382 28.68 -1.94 -6.13
CA SER A 382 29.77 -2.05 -7.10
C SER A 382 29.64 -3.30 -7.97
N LEU A 383 29.22 -4.42 -7.40
CA LEU A 383 28.98 -5.66 -8.15
C LEU A 383 27.80 -5.49 -9.13
N MET A 384 26.72 -4.88 -8.70
CA MET A 384 25.53 -4.61 -9.53
C MET A 384 25.88 -3.72 -10.73
N GLU A 385 26.65 -2.65 -10.50
CA GLU A 385 27.16 -1.76 -11.56
C GLU A 385 28.06 -2.51 -12.56
N HIS A 386 28.97 -3.32 -12.06
CA HIS A 386 29.86 -4.13 -12.90
C HIS A 386 29.09 -5.13 -13.77
N LEU A 387 28.10 -5.84 -13.21
CA LEU A 387 27.25 -6.76 -13.95
C LEU A 387 26.42 -6.05 -15.01
N SER A 388 25.85 -4.89 -14.66
CA SER A 388 25.06 -4.06 -15.59
C SER A 388 25.90 -3.56 -16.75
N ALA A 389 27.12 -3.10 -16.50
CA ALA A 389 28.06 -2.66 -17.54
C ALA A 389 28.44 -3.77 -18.53
N ARG A 390 28.37 -5.05 -18.10
CA ARG A 390 28.60 -6.24 -18.92
C ARG A 390 27.34 -6.78 -19.60
N GLY A 391 26.18 -6.12 -19.45
CA GLY A 391 24.92 -6.58 -20.00
C GLY A 391 24.30 -7.79 -19.30
N LEU A 392 24.79 -8.14 -18.11
CA LEU A 392 24.31 -9.29 -17.32
C LEU A 392 23.15 -8.86 -16.39
N PHE A 393 22.06 -8.39 -16.98
CA PHE A 393 20.97 -7.73 -16.27
C PHE A 393 20.23 -8.63 -15.28
N GLU A 394 20.02 -9.92 -15.59
CA GLU A 394 19.39 -10.87 -14.66
C GLU A 394 20.26 -11.09 -13.41
N ALA A 395 21.58 -11.22 -13.57
CA ALA A 395 22.49 -11.35 -12.44
C ALA A 395 22.51 -10.06 -11.59
N ALA A 396 22.53 -8.88 -12.24
CA ALA A 396 22.44 -7.58 -11.56
C ALA A 396 21.12 -7.43 -10.79
N ALA A 397 19.99 -7.92 -11.33
CA ALA A 397 18.69 -7.93 -10.66
C ALA A 397 18.72 -8.82 -9.40
N GLY A 398 19.35 -9.99 -9.44
CA GLY A 398 19.52 -10.83 -8.27
C GLY A 398 20.31 -10.15 -7.15
N VAL A 399 21.42 -9.48 -7.48
CA VAL A 399 22.23 -8.71 -6.52
C VAL A 399 21.44 -7.53 -5.94
N ARG A 400 20.64 -6.85 -6.77
CA ARG A 400 19.74 -5.78 -6.31
C ARG A 400 18.72 -6.28 -5.28
N ASP A 401 18.12 -7.44 -5.51
CA ASP A 401 17.12 -8.02 -4.61
C ASP A 401 17.75 -8.43 -3.27
N GLU A 402 18.98 -8.93 -3.29
CA GLU A 402 19.78 -9.20 -2.09
C GLU A 402 20.11 -7.90 -1.34
N LEU A 403 20.58 -6.87 -2.03
CA LEU A 403 20.88 -5.55 -1.46
C LEU A 403 19.64 -4.94 -0.83
N SER A 404 18.49 -4.96 -1.53
CA SER A 404 17.22 -4.45 -1.03
C SER A 404 16.78 -5.17 0.26
N ALA A 405 16.90 -6.51 0.31
CA ALA A 405 16.57 -7.27 1.49
C ALA A 405 17.50 -6.94 2.67
N TYR A 406 18.82 -6.80 2.42
CA TYR A 406 19.79 -6.45 3.44
C TYR A 406 19.53 -5.05 4.03
N ILE A 407 19.28 -4.06 3.18
CA ILE A 407 18.95 -2.69 3.61
C ILE A 407 17.67 -2.67 4.45
N ALA A 408 16.63 -3.39 4.04
CA ALA A 408 15.42 -3.53 4.85
C ALA A 408 15.70 -4.16 6.24
N GLY A 409 16.68 -5.06 6.32
CA GLY A 409 17.18 -5.61 7.58
C GLY A 409 17.85 -4.54 8.46
N ILE A 410 18.73 -3.70 7.87
CA ILE A 410 19.38 -2.57 8.58
C ILE A 410 18.32 -1.61 9.13
N GLU A 411 17.37 -1.18 8.30
CA GLU A 411 16.29 -0.28 8.72
C GLU A 411 15.54 -0.80 9.95
N ARG A 412 15.21 -2.08 9.93
CA ARG A 412 14.51 -2.72 11.05
C ARG A 412 15.37 -2.89 12.28
N SER A 413 16.66 -3.09 12.10
CA SER A 413 17.63 -3.20 13.20
C SER A 413 17.72 -1.92 14.05
N THR A 414 17.33 -0.75 13.52
CA THR A 414 17.28 0.51 14.28
C THR A 414 16.28 0.46 15.45
N MET A 415 15.36 -0.50 15.45
CA MET A 415 14.36 -0.67 16.52
C MET A 415 14.80 -1.65 17.63
N ARG A 416 15.96 -2.30 17.48
CA ARG A 416 16.52 -3.23 18.49
C ARG A 416 16.62 -2.62 19.88
N PRO A 417 17.04 -1.35 20.07
CA PRO A 417 17.07 -0.74 21.39
C PRO A 417 15.71 -0.79 22.09
N ILE A 418 14.60 -0.55 21.37
CA ILE A 418 13.25 -0.60 21.93
C ILE A 418 12.88 -2.02 22.37
N LEU A 419 13.28 -3.04 21.59
CA LEU A 419 13.07 -4.45 21.94
C LEU A 419 13.91 -4.88 23.14
N ALA A 420 15.12 -4.33 23.26
CA ALA A 420 16.04 -4.64 24.35
C ALA A 420 15.71 -3.92 25.67
N ALA A 421 14.95 -2.83 25.63
CA ALA A 421 14.70 -2.00 26.79
C ALA A 421 13.62 -2.59 27.72
N PRO A 422 13.95 -2.96 28.96
CA PRO A 422 12.97 -3.40 29.95
C PRO A 422 11.95 -2.32 30.28
N ARG A 423 12.35 -1.06 30.22
CA ARG A 423 11.45 0.08 30.46
C ARG A 423 11.85 1.29 29.61
N ILE A 424 10.83 1.90 29.02
CA ILE A 424 10.92 3.19 28.33
C ILE A 424 9.75 4.03 28.83
N VAL A 425 10.02 5.23 29.36
CA VAL A 425 9.00 6.22 29.72
C VAL A 425 9.25 7.47 28.91
N TRP A 426 8.22 7.99 28.27
CA TRP A 426 8.31 9.21 27.48
C TRP A 426 7.02 10.01 27.50
N GLY A 427 7.14 11.30 27.19
CA GLY A 427 6.02 12.21 27.04
C GLY A 427 5.86 12.67 25.61
N SER A 428 4.64 12.71 25.10
CA SER A 428 4.27 13.33 23.84
C SER A 428 3.22 14.42 24.05
N ARG A 429 3.16 15.37 23.09
CA ARG A 429 2.12 16.40 23.10
C ARG A 429 0.77 15.77 22.75
N ARG A 430 -0.30 16.28 23.35
CA ARG A 430 -1.66 15.87 22.99
C ARG A 430 -1.97 16.21 21.53
N ASP A 431 -2.66 15.31 20.87
CA ASP A 431 -3.11 15.50 19.49
C ASP A 431 -4.17 16.62 19.40
N GLY A 432 -4.24 17.28 18.23
CA GLY A 432 -5.24 18.33 17.99
C GLY A 432 -4.91 19.69 18.61
N GLY A 433 -3.69 19.90 19.13
CA GLY A 433 -3.28 21.17 19.73
C GLY A 433 -3.85 21.42 21.12
N GLU A 434 -4.50 20.44 21.75
CA GLU A 434 -4.92 20.53 23.14
C GLU A 434 -3.72 20.67 24.08
N PRO A 435 -3.80 21.55 25.09
CA PRO A 435 -2.71 21.73 26.03
C PRO A 435 -2.53 20.50 26.93
N GLY A 436 -1.30 20.17 27.26
CA GLY A 436 -0.93 19.06 28.15
C GLY A 436 -0.03 18.03 27.49
N TRP A 437 0.24 16.99 28.24
CA TRP A 437 1.14 15.90 27.87
C TRP A 437 0.41 14.56 28.00
N ILE A 438 0.83 13.61 27.19
CA ILE A 438 0.50 12.20 27.37
C ILE A 438 1.82 11.53 27.74
N LEU A 439 1.84 10.89 28.92
CA LEU A 439 2.97 10.06 29.33
C LEU A 439 2.66 8.61 28.93
N HIS A 440 3.67 7.93 28.46
CA HIS A 440 3.60 6.55 28.00
C HIS A 440 4.67 5.71 28.67
N VAL A 441 4.38 4.42 28.85
CA VAL A 441 5.34 3.41 29.28
C VAL A 441 5.32 2.21 28.34
N ALA A 442 6.50 1.71 28.00
CA ALA A 442 6.68 0.49 27.21
C ALA A 442 7.76 -0.40 27.83
N SER A 443 7.70 -1.68 27.53
CA SER A 443 8.66 -2.71 27.93
C SER A 443 8.88 -3.68 26.76
N HIS A 444 10.12 -3.91 26.40
CA HIS A 444 10.52 -4.86 25.34
C HIS A 444 9.70 -4.71 24.04
N GLY A 445 9.55 -3.46 23.57
CA GLY A 445 8.79 -3.16 22.36
C GLY A 445 7.27 -3.22 22.50
N ARG A 446 6.75 -3.52 23.70
CA ARG A 446 5.32 -3.58 24.02
C ARG A 446 4.89 -2.36 24.80
N HIS A 447 3.91 -1.63 24.31
CA HIS A 447 3.26 -0.55 25.04
C HIS A 447 2.44 -1.09 26.20
N LEU A 448 2.63 -0.55 27.39
CA LEU A 448 1.94 -1.01 28.61
C LEU A 448 0.77 -0.11 28.97
N SER A 449 1.01 1.20 29.06
CA SER A 449 0.01 2.16 29.51
C SER A 449 0.29 3.57 29.02
N SER A 450 -0.72 4.42 29.07
CA SER A 450 -0.65 5.85 28.84
C SER A 450 -1.49 6.61 29.85
N VAL A 451 -1.06 7.82 30.20
CA VAL A 451 -1.82 8.71 31.09
C VAL A 451 -1.78 10.16 30.56
N ILE A 452 -2.91 10.85 30.66
CA ILE A 452 -3.00 12.27 30.30
C ILE A 452 -2.65 13.11 31.52
N VAL A 453 -1.65 13.96 31.38
CA VAL A 453 -1.27 14.95 32.39
C VAL A 453 -1.84 16.31 31.98
N PRO A 454 -2.71 16.92 32.80
CA PRO A 454 -3.26 18.23 32.50
C PRO A 454 -2.17 19.32 32.38
N PRO A 455 -2.44 20.42 31.69
CA PRO A 455 -1.48 21.52 31.58
C PRO A 455 -1.24 22.16 32.94
N ARG A 456 0.02 22.59 33.17
CA ARG A 456 0.47 23.28 34.42
C ARG A 456 0.34 22.44 35.69
N VAL A 457 0.20 21.14 35.60
CA VAL A 457 0.25 20.21 36.73
C VAL A 457 1.63 19.55 36.76
N ASP A 458 2.17 19.33 37.96
CA ASP A 458 3.43 18.61 38.12
C ASP A 458 3.28 17.16 37.61
N PRO A 459 4.07 16.71 36.62
CA PRO A 459 3.98 15.38 36.07
C PRO A 459 4.58 14.28 36.96
N SER A 460 5.35 14.64 38.00
CA SER A 460 6.12 13.71 38.83
C SER A 460 5.29 12.55 39.38
N PRO A 461 4.09 12.76 39.97
CA PRO A 461 3.29 11.64 40.50
C PRO A 461 2.90 10.61 39.43
N TRP A 462 2.62 11.04 38.19
CA TRP A 462 2.30 10.12 37.09
C TRP A 462 3.55 9.42 36.55
N ILE A 463 4.70 10.12 36.53
CA ILE A 463 5.98 9.51 36.18
C ILE A 463 6.31 8.42 37.18
N ASP A 464 6.19 8.68 38.48
CA ASP A 464 6.44 7.69 39.53
C ASP A 464 5.55 6.44 39.39
N ILE A 465 4.26 6.63 39.06
CA ILE A 465 3.34 5.51 38.80
C ILE A 465 3.79 4.72 37.56
N LEU A 466 4.15 5.39 36.49
CA LEU A 466 4.57 4.71 35.25
C LEU A 466 5.93 4.02 35.40
N THR A 467 6.87 4.61 36.11
CA THR A 467 8.19 4.02 36.38
C THR A 467 8.11 2.85 37.37
N SER A 468 7.09 2.82 38.23
CA SER A 468 6.81 1.67 39.10
C SER A 468 6.06 0.52 38.41
N THR A 469 5.58 0.73 37.17
CA THR A 469 4.94 -0.35 36.39
C THR A 469 5.93 -1.47 36.12
N GLU A 470 5.56 -2.71 36.46
CA GLU A 470 6.43 -3.86 36.30
C GLU A 470 6.72 -4.12 34.81
N PRO A 471 8.00 -4.34 34.43
CA PRO A 471 8.35 -4.75 33.08
C PRO A 471 7.68 -6.08 32.72
N VAL A 472 7.47 -6.28 31.42
CA VAL A 472 6.95 -7.57 30.93
C VAL A 472 8.04 -8.63 31.12
N ASP A 473 7.71 -9.72 31.75
CA ASP A 473 8.60 -10.89 31.79
C ASP A 473 8.67 -11.51 30.38
N THR A 474 9.85 -11.45 29.79
CA THR A 474 10.13 -12.00 28.45
C THR A 474 10.78 -13.38 28.52
N GLY A 475 11.19 -13.83 29.70
CA GLY A 475 12.15 -14.93 29.81
C GLY A 475 13.42 -14.64 29.02
N ALA A 476 14.00 -15.65 28.39
CA ALA A 476 15.20 -15.46 27.53
C ALA A 476 14.90 -14.95 26.11
N MET A 477 13.62 -14.76 25.73
CA MET A 477 13.17 -14.54 24.36
C MET A 477 12.71 -13.11 24.11
N ALA A 478 13.54 -12.27 23.51
CA ALA A 478 13.21 -10.88 23.18
C ALA A 478 12.12 -10.70 22.11
N ALA A 479 12.09 -11.59 21.13
CA ALA A 479 11.35 -11.36 19.88
C ALA A 479 9.86 -11.75 19.93
N THR A 480 9.36 -12.33 21.03
CA THR A 480 8.00 -12.87 21.12
C THR A 480 7.01 -11.95 21.83
N VAL A 481 7.48 -10.92 22.52
CA VAL A 481 6.65 -10.09 23.42
C VAL A 481 5.84 -9.05 22.67
N ALA A 482 6.43 -8.40 21.68
CA ALA A 482 5.75 -7.39 20.88
C ALA A 482 5.74 -7.77 19.40
N SER A 483 4.65 -7.43 18.71
CA SER A 483 4.64 -7.52 17.25
C SER A 483 5.55 -6.46 16.63
N TRP A 484 6.12 -6.75 15.46
CA TRP A 484 6.88 -5.77 14.69
C TRP A 484 6.11 -4.47 14.46
N ALA A 485 4.80 -4.55 14.15
CA ALA A 485 3.96 -3.40 13.92
C ALA A 485 3.83 -2.52 15.19
N GLU A 486 3.71 -3.13 16.36
CA GLU A 486 3.67 -2.41 17.63
C GLU A 486 4.99 -1.69 17.91
N THR A 487 6.12 -2.40 17.78
CA THR A 487 7.45 -1.79 17.94
C THR A 487 7.69 -0.65 16.95
N SER A 488 7.21 -0.77 15.72
CA SER A 488 7.29 0.28 14.70
C SER A 488 6.50 1.53 15.08
N PHE A 489 5.33 1.38 15.70
CA PHE A 489 4.58 2.52 16.22
C PHE A 489 5.29 3.22 17.37
N LEU A 490 5.89 2.46 18.28
CA LEU A 490 6.71 3.02 19.37
C LEU A 490 7.91 3.78 18.81
N TYR A 491 8.61 3.20 17.85
CA TYR A 491 9.74 3.84 17.19
C TYR A 491 9.35 5.17 16.52
N ALA A 492 8.26 5.17 15.76
CA ALA A 492 7.78 6.38 15.09
C ALA A 492 7.41 7.48 16.10
N GLU A 493 6.80 7.11 17.23
CA GLU A 493 6.42 8.07 18.28
C GLU A 493 7.65 8.60 19.02
N LEU A 494 8.63 7.75 19.35
CA LEU A 494 9.87 8.17 20.00
C LEU A 494 10.72 9.09 19.11
N CYS A 495 10.62 8.93 17.77
CA CYS A 495 11.28 9.80 16.80
C CYS A 495 10.49 11.05 16.43
N ARG A 496 9.25 11.19 16.92
CA ARG A 496 8.37 12.32 16.61
C ARG A 496 8.89 13.60 17.22
N GLU A 497 8.85 14.69 16.49
CA GLU A 497 9.21 16.02 16.99
C GLU A 497 8.34 16.39 18.19
N GLY A 498 8.95 16.90 19.25
CA GLY A 498 8.29 17.26 20.49
C GLY A 498 8.10 16.13 21.50
N THR A 499 8.48 14.89 21.17
CA THR A 499 8.56 13.79 22.12
C THR A 499 9.74 14.00 23.08
N ARG A 500 9.53 13.70 24.36
CA ARG A 500 10.55 13.82 25.41
C ARG A 500 10.73 12.48 26.10
N LEU A 501 11.94 11.92 25.96
CA LEU A 501 12.35 10.74 26.71
C LEU A 501 12.54 11.12 28.18
N ILE A 502 11.92 10.37 29.07
CA ILE A 502 11.97 10.59 30.53
C ILE A 502 12.85 9.53 31.17
N GLU A 503 12.63 8.26 30.85
CA GLU A 503 13.41 7.15 31.35
C GLU A 503 13.72 6.16 30.21
N TRP A 504 14.92 5.65 30.25
CA TRP A 504 15.37 4.58 29.37
C TRP A 504 16.21 3.59 30.17
N THR A 505 15.73 2.39 30.34
CA THR A 505 16.49 1.30 30.96
C THR A 505 16.73 0.21 29.91
N GLY A 506 17.98 0.00 29.54
CA GLY A 506 18.29 -1.03 28.56
C GLY A 506 19.76 -1.12 28.23
N PRO A 507 20.20 -2.29 27.73
CA PRO A 507 21.61 -2.53 27.43
C PRO A 507 22.07 -1.78 26.16
N LEU A 508 21.15 -1.39 25.29
CA LEU A 508 21.46 -0.64 24.08
C LEU A 508 21.07 0.82 24.25
N PRO A 509 21.95 1.76 23.94
CA PRO A 509 21.63 3.18 24.01
C PRO A 509 20.56 3.52 22.97
N TRP A 510 19.64 4.40 23.37
CA TRP A 510 18.75 5.06 22.41
C TRP A 510 19.54 6.16 21.70
N ALA A 511 19.89 5.92 20.45
CA ALA A 511 20.35 6.98 19.57
C ALA A 511 19.16 7.45 18.73
N GLN A 512 18.85 8.74 18.75
CA GLN A 512 17.93 9.28 17.75
C GLN A 512 18.51 8.99 16.36
N PRO A 513 17.68 8.66 15.34
CA PRO A 513 18.15 8.25 14.01
C PRO A 513 18.94 9.33 13.24
N VAL A 514 19.43 10.37 13.93
CA VAL A 514 20.31 11.40 13.36
C VAL A 514 21.59 10.80 12.79
N ASP A 515 22.07 9.70 13.38
CA ASP A 515 23.31 9.02 12.99
C ASP A 515 23.07 7.65 12.30
N SER A 516 21.85 7.37 11.85
CA SER A 516 21.59 6.14 11.09
C SER A 516 22.34 6.19 9.74
N PRO A 517 23.07 5.10 9.36
CA PRO A 517 23.66 4.97 8.02
C PRO A 517 22.68 5.26 6.89
N LEU A 518 21.38 5.08 7.14
CA LEU A 518 20.29 5.35 6.20
C LEU A 518 20.04 6.84 5.93
N ARG A 519 20.59 7.74 6.74
CA ARG A 519 20.57 9.19 6.47
C ARG A 519 21.74 9.65 5.60
N ASP A 520 22.75 8.83 5.39
CA ASP A 520 23.74 9.10 4.38
C ASP A 520 23.02 9.22 3.02
N GLY A 521 23.08 10.42 2.42
CA GLY A 521 22.45 10.72 1.13
C GLY A 521 22.83 9.71 0.05
N ARG A 522 24.02 9.14 0.14
CA ARG A 522 24.51 8.08 -0.74
C ARG A 522 23.66 6.80 -0.67
N LEU A 523 23.22 6.36 0.52
CA LEU A 523 22.39 5.15 0.62
C LEU A 523 20.99 5.39 0.05
N ARG A 524 20.43 6.60 0.21
CA ARG A 524 19.18 6.99 -0.45
C ARG A 524 19.31 7.08 -1.97
N GLU A 525 20.43 7.60 -2.45
CA GLU A 525 20.74 7.63 -3.88
C GLU A 525 20.91 6.22 -4.44
N LEU A 526 21.59 5.32 -3.71
CA LEU A 526 21.74 3.91 -4.08
C LEU A 526 20.39 3.16 -4.12
N LEU A 527 19.51 3.41 -3.16
CA LEU A 527 18.14 2.89 -3.16
C LEU A 527 17.30 3.47 -4.29
N ALA A 528 17.44 4.77 -4.58
CA ALA A 528 16.77 5.43 -5.69
C ALA A 528 17.26 4.87 -7.04
N HIS A 529 18.57 4.65 -7.19
CA HIS A 529 19.16 4.00 -8.37
C HIS A 529 18.72 2.54 -8.49
N ALA A 530 18.74 1.75 -7.43
CA ALA A 530 18.25 0.37 -7.43
C ALA A 530 16.77 0.30 -7.82
N THR A 531 15.95 1.22 -7.33
CA THR A 531 14.52 1.31 -7.64
C THR A 531 14.27 1.85 -9.07
N ALA A 532 15.10 2.78 -9.57
CA ALA A 532 15.01 3.28 -10.94
C ALA A 532 15.41 2.20 -11.96
N HIS A 533 16.44 1.38 -11.67
CA HIS A 533 16.79 0.23 -12.49
C HIS A 533 15.76 -0.89 -12.48
N GLN A 534 15.01 -1.07 -11.40
CA GLN A 534 13.84 -1.96 -11.36
C GLN A 534 12.80 -1.57 -12.42
N ARG A 535 12.61 -0.28 -12.60
CA ARG A 535 11.69 0.27 -13.61
C ARG A 535 12.23 0.16 -15.04
N LEU A 536 13.55 0.08 -15.22
CA LEU A 536 14.19 -0.05 -16.54
C LEU A 536 14.32 -1.50 -17.00
N SER A 537 14.58 -2.47 -16.09
CA SER A 537 14.67 -3.90 -16.43
C SER A 537 13.33 -4.59 -16.57
N ALA A 538 12.24 -3.99 -16.07
CA ALA A 538 10.87 -4.39 -16.42
C ALA A 538 10.45 -3.90 -17.83
N ARG A 539 11.36 -3.22 -18.54
CA ARG A 539 11.16 -2.61 -19.87
C ARG A 539 11.96 -3.28 -20.98
N ALA A 540 12.83 -4.23 -20.67
CA ALA A 540 13.53 -5.09 -21.63
C ALA A 540 12.90 -6.49 -21.64
#